data_746c92d20c2d5823a61a5415629660a6
#
_entry.id   746c92d20c2d5823a61a5415629660a6
#
_cell.length_a   1.000
_cell.length_b   1.000
_cell.length_c   1.000
_cell.angle_alpha   90.00
_cell.angle_beta   90.00
_cell.angle_gamma   90.00
#
_symmetry.space_group_name_H-M   'P 1'
#
loop_
_entity.id
_entity.type
_entity.pdbx_description
1 polymer ?
#
loop_
_entity_poly.entity_id
_entity_poly.type
_entity_poly.pdbx_seq_one_letter_code
_entity_poly.pdbx_strand_id
1 'polypeptide(L)'
;MLDRTKAKENWQGKRVLVLGMARSGIAVAQLLCRFGAVPLLNDRKTEQELGEALAPLRELPCEWHLGEDAEALLPQCDVLLISPGVPIDSPIVLKAREMNIPVTGELEVASQLCEGTLVALTGTNGKTTTVSLLGEIYHAMGKIAYVAGNIGYPLSAAAMLSKPEDMLVAEVSSFQLETTDTFHPRVAAVLNITEDHLNRHYTMENYAAVKRRIFARQNETDTAVLNYDDPACRAMAEGLRARVAWFSRTQEVPQGAFVREDKITIRWDGAEKAVCRTDEVYIPGPHNLENALAAAMMAYASGVPTAVIRHALRTFKGVEHRIELVRELDGVKWYNDSKGTNVDSTIKAVQTMRAPTVLVLGGSDKHVFFDALAREIIASGQIKCVVLCGATAPQIESALLAAGYTAIEHAEKYPEMVALCRRLAAPGGNVLLSPACASFDQFSDYEQRGRIFKQLLNELQ
;
A
#
# COMPACT_ATOMS: atom_id res chain seq x y z
N MET A 1 -15.11 -9.56 20.31
CA MET A 1 -15.90 -9.12 19.14
C MET A 1 -16.51 -7.78 19.48
N LEU A 2 -16.27 -6.77 18.68
CA LEU A 2 -17.07 -5.54 18.74
C LEU A 2 -18.55 -5.95 18.59
N ASP A 3 -19.39 -5.49 19.49
CA ASP A 3 -20.84 -5.70 19.37
C ASP A 3 -21.34 -4.81 18.21
N ARG A 4 -21.41 -5.44 17.02
CA ARG A 4 -21.75 -4.77 15.76
C ARG A 4 -23.16 -4.17 15.78
N THR A 5 -24.06 -4.71 16.58
CA THR A 5 -25.40 -4.13 16.77
C THR A 5 -25.26 -2.78 17.45
N LYS A 6 -24.45 -2.70 18.51
CA LYS A 6 -24.12 -1.46 19.20
C LYS A 6 -23.39 -0.46 18.31
N ALA A 7 -22.45 -0.93 17.45
CA ALA A 7 -21.75 -0.07 16.51
C ALA A 7 -22.71 0.55 15.48
N LYS A 8 -23.66 -0.22 14.97
CA LYS A 8 -24.71 0.29 14.07
C LYS A 8 -25.60 1.33 14.75
N GLU A 9 -26.06 1.05 15.97
CA GLU A 9 -26.87 1.97 16.76
C GLU A 9 -26.15 3.29 17.08
N ASN A 10 -24.83 3.25 17.26
CA ASN A 10 -24.02 4.42 17.53
C ASN A 10 -23.98 5.44 16.39
N TRP A 11 -24.22 5.03 15.14
CA TRP A 11 -24.21 5.94 13.97
C TRP A 11 -25.59 6.49 13.61
N GLN A 12 -26.68 5.83 14.06
CA GLN A 12 -28.03 6.24 13.72
C GLN A 12 -28.34 7.64 14.24
N GLY A 13 -28.76 8.53 13.33
CA GLY A 13 -29.10 9.93 13.61
C GLY A 13 -27.89 10.85 13.85
N LYS A 14 -26.66 10.34 13.85
CA LYS A 14 -25.45 11.15 13.99
C LYS A 14 -25.23 12.04 12.78
N ARG A 15 -24.96 13.33 13.04
CA ARG A 15 -24.53 14.28 12.04
C ARG A 15 -23.01 14.23 11.91
N VAL A 16 -22.52 13.81 10.75
CA VAL A 16 -21.08 13.57 10.53
C VAL A 16 -20.54 14.53 9.48
N LEU A 17 -19.69 15.47 9.89
CA LEU A 17 -19.00 16.36 8.96
C LEU A 17 -17.90 15.59 8.25
N VAL A 18 -18.06 15.32 6.95
CA VAL A 18 -17.12 14.56 6.11
C VAL A 18 -16.28 15.53 5.31
N LEU A 19 -14.98 15.63 5.64
CA LEU A 19 -14.02 16.49 4.94
C LEU A 19 -13.32 15.77 3.79
N GLY A 20 -13.54 16.27 2.57
CA GLY A 20 -12.93 15.78 1.35
C GLY A 20 -13.80 14.77 0.62
N MET A 21 -14.23 15.12 -0.58
CA MET A 21 -15.10 14.32 -1.46
C MET A 21 -14.30 13.60 -2.55
N ALA A 22 -13.15 13.02 -2.17
CA ALA A 22 -12.46 12.02 -2.97
C ALA A 22 -13.08 10.62 -2.75
N ARG A 23 -12.48 9.58 -3.32
CA ARG A 23 -13.00 8.19 -3.26
C ARG A 23 -13.40 7.75 -1.85
N SER A 24 -12.56 8.02 -0.84
CA SER A 24 -12.83 7.60 0.56
C SER A 24 -13.99 8.37 1.18
N GLY A 25 -14.07 9.69 0.95
CA GLY A 25 -15.16 10.53 1.48
C GLY A 25 -16.52 10.13 0.90
N ILE A 26 -16.58 9.90 -0.41
CA ILE A 26 -17.81 9.44 -1.08
C ILE A 26 -18.24 8.06 -0.53
N ALA A 27 -17.32 7.11 -0.46
CA ALA A 27 -17.67 5.75 -0.01
C ALA A 27 -18.08 5.70 1.46
N VAL A 28 -17.42 6.48 2.35
CA VAL A 28 -17.81 6.50 3.76
C VAL A 28 -19.12 7.23 3.97
N ALA A 29 -19.43 8.28 3.19
CA ALA A 29 -20.73 8.94 3.23
C ALA A 29 -21.87 7.98 2.86
N GLN A 30 -21.70 7.18 1.80
CA GLN A 30 -22.65 6.12 1.43
C GLN A 30 -22.85 5.10 2.57
N LEU A 31 -21.74 4.65 3.19
CA LEU A 31 -21.78 3.71 4.30
C LEU A 31 -22.52 4.31 5.50
N LEU A 32 -22.23 5.55 5.86
CA LEU A 32 -22.90 6.27 6.95
C LEU A 32 -24.41 6.42 6.71
N CYS A 33 -24.82 6.83 5.52
CA CYS A 33 -26.25 6.90 5.15
C CYS A 33 -26.94 5.54 5.31
N ARG A 34 -26.29 4.44 4.90
CA ARG A 34 -26.86 3.09 5.04
C ARG A 34 -27.13 2.72 6.49
N PHE A 35 -26.39 3.28 7.44
CA PHE A 35 -26.56 3.05 8.87
C PHE A 35 -27.28 4.20 9.58
N GLY A 36 -27.99 5.03 8.82
CA GLY A 36 -28.89 6.06 9.34
C GLY A 36 -28.21 7.31 9.90
N ALA A 37 -26.92 7.51 9.65
CA ALA A 37 -26.26 8.78 9.92
C ALA A 37 -26.61 9.81 8.84
N VAL A 38 -26.39 11.10 9.14
CA VAL A 38 -26.57 12.23 8.22
C VAL A 38 -25.19 12.84 7.91
N PRO A 39 -24.56 12.50 6.78
CA PRO A 39 -23.32 13.14 6.37
C PRO A 39 -23.54 14.60 5.96
N LEU A 40 -22.72 15.50 6.50
CA LEU A 40 -22.53 16.88 6.03
C LEU A 40 -21.31 16.82 5.11
N LEU A 41 -21.54 16.92 3.80
CA LEU A 41 -20.50 16.75 2.78
C LEU A 41 -19.76 18.06 2.56
N ASN A 42 -18.48 18.10 2.86
CA ASN A 42 -17.67 19.29 2.66
C ASN A 42 -16.39 18.97 1.86
N ASP A 43 -16.08 19.85 0.92
CA ASP A 43 -14.83 19.89 0.16
C ASP A 43 -14.52 21.36 -0.16
N ARG A 44 -13.26 21.68 -0.38
CA ARG A 44 -12.85 23.02 -0.88
C ARG A 44 -13.36 23.28 -2.30
N LYS A 45 -13.55 22.22 -3.07
CA LYS A 45 -14.13 22.26 -4.41
C LYS A 45 -15.64 22.37 -4.32
N THR A 46 -16.20 23.10 -5.27
CA THR A 46 -17.65 23.22 -5.47
C THR A 46 -18.25 21.94 -6.06
N GLU A 47 -19.57 21.79 -6.01
CA GLU A 47 -20.26 20.68 -6.66
C GLU A 47 -19.96 20.61 -8.16
N GLN A 48 -19.82 21.76 -8.81
CA GLN A 48 -19.54 21.87 -10.25
C GLN A 48 -18.13 21.31 -10.60
N GLU A 49 -17.15 21.56 -9.72
CA GLU A 49 -15.76 21.06 -9.89
C GLU A 49 -15.63 19.57 -9.59
N LEU A 50 -16.42 19.03 -8.67
CA LEU A 50 -16.45 17.61 -8.34
C LEU A 50 -17.28 16.78 -9.33
N GLY A 51 -18.29 17.39 -9.95
CA GLY A 51 -19.05 16.86 -11.07
C GLY A 51 -19.67 15.48 -10.82
N GLU A 52 -19.50 14.57 -11.79
CA GLU A 52 -20.08 13.22 -11.75
C GLU A 52 -19.51 12.31 -10.65
N ALA A 53 -18.41 12.68 -10.02
CA ALA A 53 -17.88 11.90 -8.87
C ALA A 53 -18.90 11.82 -7.72
N LEU A 54 -19.78 12.82 -7.60
CA LEU A 54 -20.80 12.90 -6.56
C LEU A 54 -22.11 12.15 -6.90
N ALA A 55 -22.26 11.62 -8.12
CA ALA A 55 -23.48 10.92 -8.55
C ALA A 55 -23.96 9.84 -7.54
N PRO A 56 -23.08 9.06 -6.89
CA PRO A 56 -23.50 8.06 -5.91
C PRO A 56 -24.15 8.61 -4.63
N LEU A 57 -24.07 9.91 -4.40
CA LEU A 57 -24.61 10.57 -3.19
C LEU A 57 -25.89 11.37 -3.43
N ARG A 58 -26.26 11.63 -4.69
CA ARG A 58 -27.35 12.55 -5.04
C ARG A 58 -28.72 12.14 -4.47
N GLU A 59 -28.99 10.84 -4.37
CA GLU A 59 -30.26 10.33 -3.84
C GLU A 59 -30.21 9.93 -2.36
N LEU A 60 -29.06 10.16 -1.70
CA LEU A 60 -28.88 9.81 -0.31
C LEU A 60 -29.19 11.02 0.62
N PRO A 61 -29.58 10.75 1.86
CA PRO A 61 -29.91 11.79 2.84
C PRO A 61 -28.65 12.50 3.36
N CYS A 62 -27.97 13.25 2.49
CA CYS A 62 -26.78 14.04 2.77
C CYS A 62 -27.10 15.52 2.76
N GLU A 63 -26.41 16.29 3.57
CA GLU A 63 -26.42 17.76 3.52
C GLU A 63 -25.18 18.22 2.74
N TRP A 64 -25.34 19.16 1.82
CA TRP A 64 -24.34 19.56 0.84
C TRP A 64 -23.76 20.93 1.22
N HIS A 65 -22.46 20.97 1.56
CA HIS A 65 -21.72 22.14 2.02
C HIS A 65 -20.39 22.28 1.25
N LEU A 66 -20.45 22.07 -0.08
CA LEU A 66 -19.30 22.08 -0.97
C LEU A 66 -18.88 23.52 -1.28
N GLY A 67 -17.58 23.83 -1.14
CA GLY A 67 -17.06 25.18 -1.29
C GLY A 67 -17.29 26.08 -0.09
N GLU A 68 -17.91 25.57 0.98
CA GLU A 68 -18.18 26.33 2.22
C GLU A 68 -17.03 26.17 3.25
N ASP A 69 -16.98 27.10 4.22
CA ASP A 69 -16.06 27.01 5.34
C ASP A 69 -16.44 25.86 6.29
N ALA A 70 -15.62 24.84 6.31
CA ALA A 70 -15.83 23.66 7.15
C ALA A 70 -15.86 23.99 8.66
N GLU A 71 -15.14 25.01 9.12
CA GLU A 71 -15.12 25.38 10.55
C GLU A 71 -16.48 25.91 11.03
N ALA A 72 -17.23 26.56 10.14
CA ALA A 72 -18.58 27.04 10.45
C ALA A 72 -19.60 25.90 10.65
N LEU A 73 -19.29 24.70 10.17
CA LEU A 73 -20.14 23.51 10.28
C LEU A 73 -19.89 22.71 11.58
N LEU A 74 -18.76 22.91 12.26
CA LEU A 74 -18.43 22.16 13.48
C LEU A 74 -19.54 22.19 14.55
N PRO A 75 -20.18 23.29 14.85
CA PRO A 75 -21.26 23.31 15.85
C PRO A 75 -22.49 22.48 15.47
N GLN A 76 -22.60 22.07 14.20
CA GLN A 76 -23.74 21.34 13.66
C GLN A 76 -23.50 19.85 13.57
N CYS A 77 -22.28 19.36 13.88
CA CYS A 77 -21.93 17.94 13.76
C CYS A 77 -21.61 17.29 15.10
N ASP A 78 -21.91 15.99 15.20
CA ASP A 78 -21.55 15.15 16.34
C ASP A 78 -20.15 14.54 16.20
N VAL A 79 -19.65 14.41 14.96
CA VAL A 79 -18.37 13.79 14.63
C VAL A 79 -17.75 14.49 13.43
N LEU A 80 -16.45 14.75 13.50
CA LEU A 80 -15.64 15.20 12.37
C LEU A 80 -14.93 13.97 11.74
N LEU A 81 -15.24 13.68 10.47
CA LEU A 81 -14.56 12.65 9.69
C LEU A 81 -13.62 13.30 8.69
N ILE A 82 -12.33 13.00 8.79
CA ILE A 82 -11.31 13.57 7.91
C ILE A 82 -10.77 12.55 6.92
N SER A 83 -10.52 13.01 5.69
CA SER A 83 -9.74 12.26 4.71
C SER A 83 -8.28 12.13 5.15
N PRO A 84 -7.55 11.05 4.79
CA PRO A 84 -6.16 10.84 5.19
C PRO A 84 -5.20 11.98 4.81
N GLY A 85 -5.54 12.77 3.78
CA GLY A 85 -4.78 13.93 3.35
C GLY A 85 -4.87 15.14 4.30
N VAL A 86 -5.87 15.18 5.18
CA VAL A 86 -6.04 16.28 6.16
C VAL A 86 -5.13 16.00 7.36
N PRO A 87 -4.22 16.94 7.71
CA PRO A 87 -3.36 16.80 8.89
C PRO A 87 -4.13 16.78 10.20
N ILE A 88 -3.74 15.90 11.14
CA ILE A 88 -4.36 15.82 12.47
C ILE A 88 -4.05 17.03 13.37
N ASP A 89 -3.13 17.87 12.97
CA ASP A 89 -2.75 19.16 13.58
C ASP A 89 -3.26 20.37 12.76
N SER A 90 -4.12 20.14 11.77
CA SER A 90 -4.76 21.21 11.01
C SER A 90 -5.72 22.04 11.90
N PRO A 91 -5.92 23.35 11.60
CA PRO A 91 -6.75 24.24 12.42
C PRO A 91 -8.14 23.66 12.74
N ILE A 92 -8.82 23.11 11.74
CA ILE A 92 -10.16 22.55 11.93
C ILE A 92 -10.16 21.34 12.87
N VAL A 93 -9.13 20.48 12.82
CA VAL A 93 -9.01 19.32 13.72
C VAL A 93 -8.74 19.77 15.15
N LEU A 94 -7.87 20.77 15.32
CA LEU A 94 -7.58 21.35 16.65
C LEU A 94 -8.84 21.97 17.23
N LYS A 95 -9.58 22.77 16.45
CA LYS A 95 -10.84 23.40 16.86
C LYS A 95 -11.92 22.39 17.21
N ALA A 96 -12.06 21.31 16.43
CA ALA A 96 -12.99 20.21 16.74
C ALA A 96 -12.67 19.59 18.12
N ARG A 97 -11.38 19.35 18.40
CA ARG A 97 -10.94 18.84 19.70
C ARG A 97 -11.21 19.79 20.85
N GLU A 98 -10.99 21.09 20.67
CA GLU A 98 -11.35 22.13 21.65
C GLU A 98 -12.85 22.15 21.95
N MET A 99 -13.68 21.87 20.95
CA MET A 99 -15.13 21.73 21.08
C MET A 99 -15.57 20.35 21.59
N ASN A 100 -14.64 19.43 21.90
CA ASN A 100 -14.92 18.04 22.28
C ASN A 100 -15.68 17.24 21.20
N ILE A 101 -15.52 17.59 19.92
CA ILE A 101 -16.07 16.84 18.79
C ILE A 101 -15.09 15.72 18.45
N PRO A 102 -15.51 14.45 18.50
CA PRO A 102 -14.67 13.32 18.11
C PRO A 102 -14.18 13.44 16.66
N VAL A 103 -12.88 13.15 16.45
CA VAL A 103 -12.28 13.15 15.12
C VAL A 103 -11.98 11.71 14.71
N THR A 104 -12.44 11.33 13.54
CA THR A 104 -12.32 9.96 13.02
C THR A 104 -11.91 9.94 11.55
N GLY A 105 -11.72 8.76 10.98
CA GLY A 105 -11.41 8.56 9.57
C GLY A 105 -12.23 7.42 8.95
N GLU A 106 -12.17 7.30 7.63
CA GLU A 106 -12.88 6.29 6.84
C GLU A 106 -12.57 4.87 7.33
N LEU A 107 -11.30 4.56 7.62
CA LEU A 107 -10.84 3.26 8.08
C LEU A 107 -11.51 2.83 9.39
N GLU A 108 -11.64 3.74 10.34
CA GLU A 108 -12.28 3.51 11.63
C GLU A 108 -13.75 3.17 11.44
N VAL A 109 -14.51 4.02 10.72
CA VAL A 109 -15.95 3.83 10.45
C VAL A 109 -16.18 2.50 9.71
N ALA A 110 -15.41 2.23 8.67
CA ALA A 110 -15.53 1.00 7.88
C ALA A 110 -15.28 -0.25 8.74
N SER A 111 -14.28 -0.21 9.63
CA SER A 111 -13.96 -1.35 10.51
C SER A 111 -15.05 -1.65 11.53
N GLN A 112 -15.76 -0.63 12.00
CA GLN A 112 -16.90 -0.79 12.92
C GLN A 112 -18.12 -1.40 12.23
N LEU A 113 -18.32 -1.13 10.94
CA LEU A 113 -19.53 -1.44 10.20
C LEU A 113 -19.40 -2.64 9.24
N CYS A 114 -18.18 -3.14 8.99
CA CYS A 114 -17.98 -4.33 8.14
C CYS A 114 -18.49 -5.61 8.81
N GLU A 115 -18.97 -6.57 8.01
CA GLU A 115 -19.48 -7.84 8.52
C GLU A 115 -18.45 -8.98 8.46
N GLY A 116 -17.56 -8.98 7.47
CA GLY A 116 -16.53 -9.99 7.29
C GLY A 116 -15.39 -9.93 8.31
N THR A 117 -14.49 -10.89 8.22
CA THR A 117 -13.28 -10.92 9.03
C THR A 117 -12.27 -9.92 8.50
N LEU A 118 -11.91 -8.95 9.33
CA LEU A 118 -10.90 -7.93 8.99
C LEU A 118 -9.50 -8.44 9.29
N VAL A 119 -8.65 -8.46 8.26
CA VAL A 119 -7.20 -8.60 8.37
C VAL A 119 -6.54 -7.36 7.77
N ALA A 120 -5.46 -6.88 8.37
CA ALA A 120 -4.88 -5.60 7.96
C ALA A 120 -3.36 -5.62 7.98
N LEU A 121 -2.73 -4.84 7.10
CA LEU A 121 -1.29 -4.66 7.18
C LEU A 121 -0.86 -3.24 6.84
N THR A 122 0.25 -2.86 7.43
CA THR A 122 0.96 -1.60 7.15
C THR A 122 2.46 -1.87 7.00
N GLY A 123 3.20 -0.84 6.76
CA GLY A 123 4.66 -0.86 6.57
C GLY A 123 5.07 0.30 5.68
N THR A 124 6.35 0.53 5.49
CA THR A 124 6.82 1.50 4.51
C THR A 124 6.66 0.91 3.11
N ASN A 125 7.17 -0.27 2.86
CA ASN A 125 7.19 -0.93 1.55
C ASN A 125 6.54 -2.33 1.59
N GLY A 126 6.18 -2.87 0.41
CA GLY A 126 5.64 -4.23 0.29
C GLY A 126 4.14 -4.39 0.53
N LYS A 127 3.46 -3.38 1.08
CA LYS A 127 2.04 -3.42 1.44
C LYS A 127 1.15 -4.00 0.36
N THR A 128 1.15 -3.37 -0.82
CA THR A 128 0.27 -3.74 -1.93
C THR A 128 0.50 -5.17 -2.40
N THR A 129 1.76 -5.58 -2.54
CA THR A 129 2.09 -6.96 -2.94
C THR A 129 1.59 -7.97 -1.92
N THR A 130 1.78 -7.66 -0.63
CA THR A 130 1.38 -8.56 0.47
C THR A 130 -0.14 -8.67 0.58
N VAL A 131 -0.91 -7.55 0.51
CA VAL A 131 -2.39 -7.62 0.56
C VAL A 131 -2.95 -8.32 -0.66
N SER A 132 -2.39 -8.09 -1.86
CA SER A 132 -2.86 -8.75 -3.07
C SER A 132 -2.59 -10.26 -3.03
N LEU A 133 -1.38 -10.67 -2.61
CA LEU A 133 -1.06 -12.08 -2.42
C LEU A 133 -1.94 -12.72 -1.34
N LEU A 134 -2.21 -12.03 -0.24
CA LEU A 134 -3.10 -12.51 0.82
C LEU A 134 -4.54 -12.67 0.32
N GLY A 135 -5.03 -11.73 -0.50
CA GLY A 135 -6.31 -11.84 -1.20
C GLY A 135 -6.38 -13.09 -2.08
N GLU A 136 -5.36 -13.34 -2.90
CA GLU A 136 -5.27 -14.55 -3.73
C GLU A 136 -5.22 -15.84 -2.91
N ILE A 137 -4.54 -15.84 -1.76
CA ILE A 137 -4.55 -17.00 -0.86
C ILE A 137 -5.97 -17.30 -0.36
N TYR A 138 -6.75 -16.27 0.03
CA TYR A 138 -8.14 -16.47 0.46
C TYR A 138 -9.05 -16.89 -0.70
N HIS A 139 -8.88 -16.34 -1.90
CA HIS A 139 -9.59 -16.78 -3.10
C HIS A 139 -9.29 -18.26 -3.42
N ALA A 140 -8.04 -18.68 -3.33
CA ALA A 140 -7.63 -20.07 -3.51
C ALA A 140 -8.22 -21.01 -2.44
N MET A 141 -8.59 -20.49 -1.27
CA MET A 141 -9.34 -21.20 -0.22
C MET A 141 -10.85 -21.26 -0.51
N GLY A 142 -11.33 -20.60 -1.55
CA GLY A 142 -12.75 -20.49 -1.89
C GLY A 142 -13.51 -19.40 -1.10
N LYS A 143 -12.79 -18.44 -0.50
CA LYS A 143 -13.38 -17.30 0.19
C LYS A 143 -13.51 -16.10 -0.75
N ILE A 144 -14.54 -15.27 -0.55
CA ILE A 144 -14.58 -13.93 -1.10
C ILE A 144 -13.64 -13.07 -0.26
N ALA A 145 -12.69 -12.40 -0.91
CA ALA A 145 -11.74 -11.52 -0.27
C ALA A 145 -11.74 -10.14 -0.93
N TYR A 146 -12.04 -9.11 -0.15
CA TYR A 146 -12.01 -7.72 -0.59
C TYR A 146 -10.66 -7.10 -0.22
N VAL A 147 -9.79 -6.90 -1.21
CA VAL A 147 -8.53 -6.18 -1.04
C VAL A 147 -8.81 -4.69 -1.18
N ALA A 148 -8.72 -3.94 -0.09
CA ALA A 148 -9.23 -2.57 0.01
C ALA A 148 -8.36 -1.67 0.92
N GLY A 149 -8.74 -0.41 1.09
CA GLY A 149 -8.12 0.56 1.99
C GLY A 149 -7.26 1.59 1.25
N ASN A 150 -5.96 1.64 1.54
CA ASN A 150 -5.02 2.56 0.87
C ASN A 150 -4.72 2.17 -0.59
N ILE A 151 -5.28 1.08 -1.08
CA ILE A 151 -5.17 0.57 -2.45
C ILE A 151 -6.55 0.14 -2.97
N GLY A 152 -6.71 0.22 -4.27
CA GLY A 152 -7.95 -0.20 -4.93
C GLY A 152 -9.10 0.73 -4.58
N TYR A 153 -10.08 0.20 -3.87
CA TYR A 153 -11.23 0.96 -3.39
C TYR A 153 -11.21 1.11 -1.85
N PRO A 154 -11.90 2.12 -1.30
CA PRO A 154 -11.94 2.37 0.14
C PRO A 154 -12.47 1.17 0.94
N LEU A 155 -12.04 1.01 2.18
CA LEU A 155 -12.52 -0.07 3.05
C LEU A 155 -14.03 0.04 3.30
N SER A 156 -14.58 1.25 3.33
CA SER A 156 -16.03 1.50 3.45
C SER A 156 -16.82 0.92 2.29
N ALA A 157 -16.30 0.94 1.05
CA ALA A 157 -16.94 0.28 -0.07
C ALA A 157 -16.94 -1.26 0.08
N ALA A 158 -15.83 -1.83 0.58
CA ALA A 158 -15.78 -3.25 0.93
C ALA A 158 -16.74 -3.61 2.05
N ALA A 159 -16.83 -2.77 3.08
CA ALA A 159 -17.72 -2.97 4.22
C ALA A 159 -19.20 -3.03 3.81
N MET A 160 -19.61 -2.23 2.81
CA MET A 160 -20.97 -2.26 2.27
C MET A 160 -21.33 -3.60 1.60
N LEU A 161 -20.36 -4.29 1.05
CA LEU A 161 -20.55 -5.52 0.27
C LEU A 161 -20.31 -6.78 1.10
N SER A 162 -19.53 -6.69 2.18
CA SER A 162 -19.04 -7.82 2.94
C SER A 162 -20.14 -8.54 3.73
N LYS A 163 -20.02 -9.86 3.78
CA LYS A 163 -20.83 -10.78 4.60
C LYS A 163 -19.97 -11.40 5.70
N PRO A 164 -20.57 -12.02 6.73
CA PRO A 164 -19.82 -12.61 7.86
C PRO A 164 -18.75 -13.63 7.47
N GLU A 165 -18.95 -14.37 6.37
CA GLU A 165 -18.04 -15.40 5.86
C GLU A 165 -16.88 -14.85 5.02
N ASP A 166 -16.93 -13.56 4.63
CA ASP A 166 -15.97 -12.94 3.73
C ASP A 166 -14.73 -12.43 4.49
N MET A 167 -13.67 -12.18 3.74
CA MET A 167 -12.43 -11.59 4.23
C MET A 167 -12.27 -10.15 3.74
N LEU A 168 -12.00 -9.22 4.64
CA LEU A 168 -11.56 -7.86 4.28
C LEU A 168 -10.07 -7.78 4.50
N VAL A 169 -9.32 -7.58 3.43
CA VAL A 169 -7.85 -7.50 3.43
C VAL A 169 -7.45 -6.05 3.26
N ALA A 170 -7.16 -5.36 4.37
CA ALA A 170 -6.94 -3.92 4.37
C ALA A 170 -5.44 -3.57 4.24
N GLU A 171 -5.09 -2.86 3.17
CA GLU A 171 -3.86 -2.08 3.13
C GLU A 171 -4.06 -0.79 3.92
N VAL A 172 -3.21 -0.53 4.92
CA VAL A 172 -3.39 0.63 5.80
C VAL A 172 -2.16 1.53 5.77
N SER A 173 -2.37 2.82 5.49
CA SER A 173 -1.33 3.85 5.57
C SER A 173 -1.16 4.35 7.01
N SER A 174 -0.03 5.00 7.30
CA SER A 174 0.16 5.68 8.58
C SER A 174 -0.86 6.80 8.80
N PHE A 175 -1.22 7.54 7.76
CA PHE A 175 -2.21 8.63 7.84
C PHE A 175 -3.60 8.13 8.25
N GLN A 176 -4.02 6.97 7.75
CA GLN A 176 -5.28 6.35 8.16
C GLN A 176 -5.25 5.90 9.63
N LEU A 177 -4.10 5.42 10.12
CA LEU A 177 -3.94 4.99 11.52
C LEU A 177 -3.96 6.15 12.52
N GLU A 178 -3.68 7.39 12.10
CA GLU A 178 -3.74 8.56 12.99
C GLU A 178 -5.13 8.79 13.61
N THR A 179 -6.18 8.37 12.90
CA THR A 179 -7.58 8.61 13.28
C THR A 179 -8.32 7.35 13.72
N THR A 180 -7.60 6.26 14.01
CA THR A 180 -8.20 5.03 14.53
C THR A 180 -8.29 5.04 16.06
N ASP A 181 -9.36 4.49 16.60
CA ASP A 181 -9.54 4.26 18.04
C ASP A 181 -9.96 2.80 18.33
N THR A 182 -11.02 2.33 17.69
CA THR A 182 -11.56 0.97 17.91
C THR A 182 -11.17 -0.03 16.82
N PHE A 183 -10.35 0.38 15.86
CA PHE A 183 -9.86 -0.45 14.76
C PHE A 183 -9.25 -1.77 15.27
N HIS A 184 -9.86 -2.90 14.91
CA HIS A 184 -9.55 -4.20 15.50
C HIS A 184 -9.46 -5.31 14.43
N PRO A 185 -8.34 -5.42 13.71
CA PRO A 185 -8.12 -6.54 12.79
C PRO A 185 -7.80 -7.84 13.54
N ARG A 186 -8.38 -8.96 13.11
CA ARG A 186 -8.14 -10.31 13.66
C ARG A 186 -6.69 -10.77 13.49
N VAL A 187 -6.09 -10.44 12.35
CA VAL A 187 -4.67 -10.61 12.07
C VAL A 187 -4.16 -9.30 11.52
N ALA A 188 -3.11 -8.76 12.11
CA ALA A 188 -2.48 -7.54 11.64
C ALA A 188 -0.98 -7.73 11.40
N ALA A 189 -0.39 -6.96 10.46
CA ALA A 189 1.04 -7.01 10.22
C ALA A 189 1.68 -5.63 10.06
N VAL A 190 2.96 -5.52 10.49
CA VAL A 190 3.86 -4.46 10.09
C VAL A 190 5.04 -5.07 9.34
N LEU A 191 5.20 -4.67 8.06
CA LEU A 191 6.15 -5.30 7.16
C LEU A 191 7.59 -4.81 7.34
N ASN A 192 7.76 -3.51 7.49
CA ASN A 192 9.05 -2.84 7.67
C ASN A 192 8.84 -1.37 8.02
N ILE A 193 9.87 -0.75 8.59
CA ILE A 193 9.92 0.67 8.94
C ILE A 193 11.21 1.25 8.38
N THR A 194 11.12 1.99 7.30
CA THR A 194 12.21 2.77 6.71
C THR A 194 11.76 4.22 6.55
N GLU A 195 12.69 5.14 6.35
CA GLU A 195 12.40 6.57 6.26
C GLU A 195 11.38 6.87 5.15
N ASP A 196 10.25 7.46 5.56
CA ASP A 196 9.20 7.95 4.66
C ASP A 196 8.27 8.89 5.45
N HIS A 197 7.64 9.84 4.76
CA HIS A 197 6.63 10.75 5.31
C HIS A 197 7.06 11.54 6.58
N LEU A 198 8.36 11.86 6.74
CA LEU A 198 8.84 12.64 7.91
C LEU A 198 8.34 14.09 7.90
N ASN A 199 7.94 14.61 6.75
CA ASN A 199 7.23 15.89 6.66
C ASN A 199 5.86 15.89 7.39
N ARG A 200 5.30 14.72 7.67
CA ARG A 200 4.03 14.54 8.41
C ARG A 200 4.25 14.04 9.83
N HIS A 201 5.13 13.06 10.00
CA HIS A 201 5.35 12.39 11.29
C HIS A 201 6.50 12.99 12.10
N TYR A 202 7.31 13.87 11.48
CA TYR A 202 8.45 14.59 12.05
C TYR A 202 9.65 13.71 12.44
N THR A 203 9.44 12.56 13.08
CA THR A 203 10.51 11.63 13.49
C THR A 203 10.19 10.18 13.12
N MET A 204 11.21 9.34 13.04
CA MET A 204 11.05 7.90 12.79
C MET A 204 10.31 7.19 13.94
N GLU A 205 10.52 7.65 15.18
CA GLU A 205 9.84 7.13 16.37
C GLU A 205 8.33 7.37 16.28
N ASN A 206 7.91 8.59 15.92
CA ASN A 206 6.50 8.92 15.71
C ASN A 206 5.90 8.10 14.57
N TYR A 207 6.63 7.97 13.46
CA TYR A 207 6.19 7.17 12.31
C TYR A 207 5.97 5.71 12.68
N ALA A 208 6.91 5.11 13.42
CA ALA A 208 6.80 3.76 13.94
C ALA A 208 5.65 3.61 14.94
N ALA A 209 5.50 4.58 15.87
CA ALA A 209 4.44 4.58 16.87
C ALA A 209 3.04 4.66 16.22
N VAL A 210 2.87 5.49 15.19
CA VAL A 210 1.61 5.55 14.45
C VAL A 210 1.30 4.22 13.76
N LYS A 211 2.27 3.58 13.10
CA LYS A 211 2.04 2.27 12.46
C LYS A 211 1.74 1.18 13.48
N ARG A 212 2.35 1.22 14.66
CA ARG A 212 2.09 0.28 15.76
C ARG A 212 0.63 0.32 16.23
N ARG A 213 -0.11 1.43 16.01
CA ARG A 213 -1.54 1.54 16.36
C ARG A 213 -2.40 0.46 15.70
N ILE A 214 -1.95 -0.16 14.60
CA ILE A 214 -2.66 -1.28 13.96
C ILE A 214 -2.95 -2.44 14.92
N PHE A 215 -2.16 -2.59 15.99
CA PHE A 215 -2.30 -3.62 17.03
C PHE A 215 -3.04 -3.14 18.28
N ALA A 216 -3.38 -1.84 18.39
CA ALA A 216 -3.79 -1.21 19.66
C ALA A 216 -5.02 -1.84 20.31
N ARG A 217 -5.93 -2.42 19.52
CA ARG A 217 -7.15 -3.06 20.01
C ARG A 217 -7.15 -4.59 19.89
N GLN A 218 -6.05 -5.17 19.45
CA GLN A 218 -5.89 -6.62 19.46
C GLN A 218 -5.80 -7.18 20.89
N ASN A 219 -6.24 -8.38 21.07
CA ASN A 219 -6.23 -9.13 22.32
C ASN A 219 -5.61 -10.54 22.12
N GLU A 220 -5.64 -11.37 23.14
CA GLU A 220 -4.96 -12.67 23.18
C GLU A 220 -5.47 -13.69 22.15
N THR A 221 -6.65 -13.44 21.55
CA THR A 221 -7.23 -14.28 20.49
C THR A 221 -6.81 -13.84 19.08
N ASP A 222 -6.16 -12.68 18.96
CA ASP A 222 -5.72 -12.09 17.71
C ASP A 222 -4.23 -12.36 17.46
N THR A 223 -3.75 -12.10 16.24
CA THR A 223 -2.36 -12.31 15.87
C THR A 223 -1.73 -11.05 15.33
N ALA A 224 -0.60 -10.65 15.91
CA ALA A 224 0.31 -9.61 15.43
C ALA A 224 1.47 -10.25 14.67
N VAL A 225 1.60 -9.96 13.37
CA VAL A 225 2.66 -10.48 12.49
C VAL A 225 3.70 -9.39 12.25
N LEU A 226 4.95 -9.65 12.63
CA LEU A 226 6.02 -8.65 12.63
C LEU A 226 7.28 -9.17 11.92
N ASN A 227 8.00 -8.27 11.27
CA ASN A 227 9.28 -8.58 10.63
C ASN A 227 10.39 -8.74 11.67
N TYR A 228 10.94 -9.94 11.78
CA TYR A 228 12.03 -10.22 12.70
C TYR A 228 13.39 -9.68 12.21
N ASP A 229 13.54 -9.46 10.91
CA ASP A 229 14.75 -8.90 10.32
C ASP A 229 14.85 -7.37 10.49
N ASP A 230 13.73 -6.69 10.83
CA ASP A 230 13.63 -5.25 11.03
C ASP A 230 13.65 -4.90 12.54
N PRO A 231 14.68 -4.16 13.04
CA PRO A 231 14.76 -3.81 14.45
C PRO A 231 13.59 -2.99 14.98
N ALA A 232 13.04 -2.07 14.17
CA ALA A 232 11.88 -1.26 14.58
C ALA A 232 10.63 -2.12 14.73
N CYS A 233 10.42 -3.07 13.80
CA CYS A 233 9.33 -4.04 13.91
C CYS A 233 9.49 -4.96 15.13
N ARG A 234 10.73 -5.41 15.45
CA ARG A 234 10.96 -6.20 16.67
C ARG A 234 10.58 -5.44 17.93
N ALA A 235 10.96 -4.17 18.02
CA ALA A 235 10.64 -3.33 19.17
C ALA A 235 9.12 -3.15 19.36
N MET A 236 8.33 -3.23 18.30
CA MET A 236 6.86 -3.11 18.37
C MET A 236 6.19 -4.27 19.10
N ALA A 237 6.85 -5.41 19.27
CA ALA A 237 6.29 -6.59 19.94
C ALA A 237 6.11 -6.38 21.45
N GLU A 238 6.89 -5.48 22.04
CA GLU A 238 6.84 -5.22 23.48
C GLU A 238 5.47 -4.72 23.92
N GLY A 239 4.90 -5.37 24.93
CA GLY A 239 3.61 -4.99 25.52
C GLY A 239 2.37 -5.23 24.63
N LEU A 240 2.49 -5.94 23.52
CA LEU A 240 1.32 -6.36 22.74
C LEU A 240 0.53 -7.43 23.50
N ARG A 241 -0.80 -7.32 23.48
CA ARG A 241 -1.71 -8.32 24.04
C ARG A 241 -1.96 -9.46 23.05
N ALA A 242 -1.86 -9.18 21.76
CA ALA A 242 -2.02 -10.16 20.70
C ALA A 242 -0.91 -11.22 20.75
N ARG A 243 -1.21 -12.37 20.19
CA ARG A 243 -0.22 -13.41 19.96
C ARG A 243 0.78 -12.95 18.89
N VAL A 244 2.05 -12.81 19.24
CA VAL A 244 3.09 -12.37 18.32
C VAL A 244 3.55 -13.54 17.45
N ALA A 245 3.53 -13.33 16.14
CA ALA A 245 4.13 -14.19 15.15
C ALA A 245 5.14 -13.39 14.34
N TRP A 246 6.22 -14.01 13.94
CA TRP A 246 7.29 -13.38 13.20
C TRP A 246 7.31 -13.84 11.74
N PHE A 247 7.89 -13.03 10.88
CA PHE A 247 8.41 -13.53 9.62
C PHE A 247 9.88 -13.08 9.45
N SER A 248 10.70 -13.96 8.89
CA SER A 248 12.12 -13.69 8.66
C SER A 248 12.62 -14.42 7.43
N ARG A 249 13.37 -13.71 6.61
CA ARG A 249 14.07 -14.28 5.46
C ARG A 249 15.48 -14.77 5.83
N THR A 250 16.08 -14.20 6.87
CA THR A 250 17.52 -14.36 7.17
C THR A 250 17.79 -15.31 8.32
N GLN A 251 16.79 -15.61 9.16
CA GLN A 251 16.99 -16.43 10.35
C GLN A 251 15.72 -17.17 10.77
N GLU A 252 15.87 -18.22 11.57
CA GLU A 252 14.75 -18.91 12.19
C GLU A 252 14.12 -18.08 13.30
N VAL A 253 12.81 -18.21 13.48
CA VAL A 253 12.04 -17.49 14.51
C VAL A 253 11.38 -18.46 15.48
N PRO A 254 11.14 -18.05 16.74
CA PRO A 254 10.51 -18.91 17.75
C PRO A 254 9.11 -19.36 17.34
N GLN A 255 8.32 -18.47 16.71
CA GLN A 255 6.99 -18.73 16.19
C GLN A 255 6.78 -17.82 14.98
N GLY A 256 6.40 -18.38 13.82
CA GLY A 256 6.18 -17.61 12.59
C GLY A 256 6.62 -18.32 11.33
N ALA A 257 6.77 -17.56 10.25
CA ALA A 257 7.23 -18.03 8.95
C ALA A 257 8.70 -17.62 8.71
N PHE A 258 9.53 -18.54 8.28
CA PHE A 258 10.96 -18.30 8.03
C PHE A 258 11.50 -19.17 6.92
N VAL A 259 12.71 -18.86 6.47
CA VAL A 259 13.46 -19.67 5.50
C VAL A 259 14.44 -20.59 6.23
N ARG A 260 14.36 -21.89 5.93
CA ARG A 260 15.33 -22.90 6.35
C ARG A 260 15.67 -23.77 5.14
N GLU A 261 16.94 -23.93 4.81
CA GLU A 261 17.40 -24.79 3.69
C GLU A 261 16.62 -24.55 2.39
N ASP A 262 16.49 -23.29 1.98
CA ASP A 262 15.72 -22.86 0.81
C ASP A 262 14.22 -23.21 0.82
N LYS A 263 13.65 -23.47 2.01
CA LYS A 263 12.23 -23.76 2.18
C LYS A 263 11.57 -22.73 3.10
N ILE A 264 10.42 -22.25 2.69
CA ILE A 264 9.51 -21.51 3.55
C ILE A 264 8.90 -22.50 4.53
N THR A 265 9.15 -22.28 5.82
CA THR A 265 8.67 -23.09 6.94
C THR A 265 7.85 -22.23 7.89
N ILE A 266 6.72 -22.73 8.35
CA ILE A 266 5.90 -22.10 9.39
C ILE A 266 6.03 -22.93 10.65
N ARG A 267 6.45 -22.28 11.75
CA ARG A 267 6.45 -22.82 13.11
C ARG A 267 5.31 -22.20 13.90
N TRP A 268 4.43 -23.04 14.42
CA TRP A 268 3.24 -22.62 15.16
C TRP A 268 2.86 -23.62 16.23
N ASP A 269 2.75 -23.17 17.49
CA ASP A 269 2.47 -24.05 18.64
C ASP A 269 3.42 -25.25 18.74
N GLY A 270 4.70 -25.02 18.49
CA GLY A 270 5.74 -26.04 18.54
C GLY A 270 5.76 -27.01 17.34
N ALA A 271 4.74 -26.97 16.46
CA ALA A 271 4.72 -27.75 15.24
C ALA A 271 5.28 -26.98 14.07
N GLU A 272 5.99 -27.69 13.16
CA GLU A 272 6.55 -27.11 11.94
C GLU A 272 5.91 -27.71 10.71
N LYS A 273 5.68 -26.84 9.72
CA LYS A 273 5.13 -27.23 8.42
C LYS A 273 5.90 -26.54 7.31
N ALA A 274 6.49 -27.30 6.40
CA ALA A 274 7.06 -26.77 5.17
C ALA A 274 5.93 -26.32 4.23
N VAL A 275 6.08 -25.14 3.65
CA VAL A 275 5.15 -24.59 2.67
C VAL A 275 5.61 -24.91 1.26
N CYS A 276 6.72 -24.33 0.78
CA CYS A 276 7.33 -24.58 -0.53
C CYS A 276 8.80 -24.19 -0.50
N ARG A 277 9.53 -24.46 -1.58
CA ARG A 277 10.88 -23.93 -1.76
C ARG A 277 10.81 -22.43 -2.10
N THR A 278 11.87 -21.69 -1.80
CA THR A 278 11.96 -20.25 -2.08
C THR A 278 11.99 -19.95 -3.58
N ASP A 279 12.59 -20.85 -4.39
CA ASP A 279 12.63 -20.77 -5.85
C ASP A 279 11.28 -21.07 -6.53
N GLU A 280 10.31 -21.62 -5.79
CA GLU A 280 8.95 -21.87 -6.27
C GLU A 280 8.03 -20.65 -6.09
N VAL A 281 8.47 -19.62 -5.35
CA VAL A 281 7.72 -18.36 -5.22
C VAL A 281 7.78 -17.60 -6.54
N TYR A 282 6.63 -17.43 -7.18
CA TYR A 282 6.58 -16.90 -8.56
C TYR A 282 7.12 -15.48 -8.68
N ILE A 283 6.82 -14.60 -7.71
CA ILE A 283 7.30 -13.20 -7.71
C ILE A 283 8.77 -13.13 -7.27
N PRO A 284 9.67 -12.60 -8.13
CA PRO A 284 11.11 -12.65 -7.88
C PRO A 284 11.56 -11.59 -6.87
N GLY A 285 12.73 -11.82 -6.30
CA GLY A 285 13.47 -10.86 -5.46
C GLY A 285 13.33 -11.09 -3.96
N PRO A 286 14.35 -10.70 -3.18
CA PRO A 286 14.39 -10.94 -1.74
C PRO A 286 13.28 -10.23 -0.97
N HIS A 287 12.90 -9.01 -1.38
CA HIS A 287 11.78 -8.28 -0.80
C HIS A 287 10.42 -8.95 -1.08
N ASN A 288 10.26 -9.62 -2.22
CA ASN A 288 9.05 -10.38 -2.51
C ASN A 288 8.98 -11.70 -1.73
N LEU A 289 10.13 -12.29 -1.41
CA LEU A 289 10.19 -13.41 -0.48
C LEU A 289 9.76 -12.98 0.95
N GLU A 290 10.14 -11.78 1.40
CA GLU A 290 9.66 -11.21 2.66
C GLU A 290 8.13 -10.96 2.62
N ASN A 291 7.61 -10.40 1.52
CA ASN A 291 6.17 -10.22 1.31
C ASN A 291 5.43 -11.57 1.33
N ALA A 292 6.00 -12.61 0.70
CA ALA A 292 5.45 -13.96 0.69
C ALA A 292 5.44 -14.60 2.09
N LEU A 293 6.50 -14.43 2.88
CA LEU A 293 6.59 -14.89 4.26
C LEU A 293 5.52 -14.22 5.14
N ALA A 294 5.37 -12.89 5.02
CA ALA A 294 4.35 -12.13 5.75
C ALA A 294 2.93 -12.59 5.37
N ALA A 295 2.61 -12.68 4.07
CA ALA A 295 1.32 -13.14 3.60
C ALA A 295 1.03 -14.59 4.02
N ALA A 296 2.01 -15.48 3.91
CA ALA A 296 1.89 -16.88 4.35
C ALA A 296 1.61 -16.98 5.85
N MET A 297 2.29 -16.17 6.68
CA MET A 297 2.07 -16.18 8.13
C MET A 297 0.69 -15.62 8.48
N MET A 298 0.26 -14.51 7.87
CA MET A 298 -1.07 -13.93 8.09
C MET A 298 -2.17 -14.90 7.68
N ALA A 299 -2.03 -15.54 6.53
CA ALA A 299 -2.99 -16.54 6.04
C ALA A 299 -3.05 -17.75 6.98
N TYR A 300 -1.89 -18.27 7.41
CA TYR A 300 -1.83 -19.40 8.33
C TYR A 300 -2.47 -19.08 9.68
N ALA A 301 -2.21 -17.90 10.24
CA ALA A 301 -2.83 -17.40 11.46
C ALA A 301 -4.37 -17.24 11.32
N SER A 302 -4.86 -17.04 10.10
CA SER A 302 -6.29 -17.00 9.77
C SER A 302 -6.88 -18.39 9.51
N GLY A 303 -6.12 -19.48 9.68
CA GLY A 303 -6.57 -20.85 9.52
C GLY A 303 -6.46 -21.43 8.10
N VAL A 304 -5.73 -20.76 7.19
CA VAL A 304 -5.53 -21.28 5.81
C VAL A 304 -4.55 -22.45 5.81
N PRO A 305 -4.87 -23.59 5.19
CA PRO A 305 -3.96 -24.73 5.08
C PRO A 305 -2.71 -24.39 4.26
N THR A 306 -1.54 -24.95 4.65
CA THR A 306 -0.26 -24.71 3.94
C THR A 306 -0.29 -25.14 2.47
N ALA A 307 -1.11 -26.10 2.08
CA ALA A 307 -1.28 -26.52 0.68
C ALA A 307 -1.89 -25.40 -0.19
N VAL A 308 -2.87 -24.66 0.36
CA VAL A 308 -3.49 -23.51 -0.31
C VAL A 308 -2.49 -22.34 -0.42
N ILE A 309 -1.78 -22.06 0.69
CA ILE A 309 -0.72 -21.05 0.71
C ILE A 309 0.34 -21.36 -0.36
N ARG A 310 0.83 -22.59 -0.41
CA ARG A 310 1.79 -23.07 -1.43
C ARG A 310 1.28 -22.81 -2.84
N HIS A 311 0.04 -23.16 -3.13
CA HIS A 311 -0.55 -22.97 -4.45
C HIS A 311 -0.51 -21.49 -4.85
N ALA A 312 -0.99 -20.61 -3.99
CA ALA A 312 -1.00 -19.17 -4.27
C ALA A 312 0.42 -18.60 -4.45
N LEU A 313 1.40 -19.00 -3.61
CA LEU A 313 2.79 -18.55 -3.76
C LEU A 313 3.39 -18.93 -5.13
N ARG A 314 3.02 -20.08 -5.67
CA ARG A 314 3.50 -20.58 -6.98
C ARG A 314 2.80 -19.94 -8.18
N THR A 315 1.60 -19.39 -8.00
CA THR A 315 0.74 -18.92 -9.10
C THR A 315 0.51 -17.42 -9.12
N PHE A 316 0.75 -16.71 -8.03
CA PHE A 316 0.56 -15.27 -7.95
C PHE A 316 1.56 -14.51 -8.81
N LYS A 317 1.07 -13.90 -9.88
CA LYS A 317 1.90 -13.21 -10.90
C LYS A 317 2.40 -11.82 -10.47
N GLY A 318 2.10 -11.38 -9.25
CA GLY A 318 2.43 -10.04 -8.78
C GLY A 318 1.29 -9.04 -8.97
N VAL A 319 1.62 -7.79 -8.75
CA VAL A 319 0.68 -6.66 -8.86
C VAL A 319 1.01 -5.87 -10.11
N GLU A 320 -0.01 -5.46 -10.83
CA GLU A 320 0.16 -4.58 -11.99
C GLU A 320 0.99 -3.35 -11.63
N HIS A 321 1.89 -2.95 -12.51
CA HIS A 321 2.83 -1.85 -12.33
C HIS A 321 3.89 -2.02 -11.22
N ARG A 322 4.11 -3.24 -10.69
CA ARG A 322 5.15 -3.52 -9.70
C ARG A 322 6.05 -4.67 -10.16
N ILE A 323 7.18 -4.33 -10.76
CA ILE A 323 8.14 -5.26 -11.39
C ILE A 323 7.39 -6.30 -12.26
N GLU A 324 6.32 -5.84 -12.89
CA GLU A 324 5.43 -6.63 -13.73
C GLU A 324 6.16 -7.00 -15.02
N LEU A 325 6.36 -8.29 -15.29
CA LEU A 325 6.84 -8.74 -16.60
C LEU A 325 5.72 -8.49 -17.63
N VAL A 326 5.89 -7.50 -18.48
CA VAL A 326 4.91 -7.14 -19.53
C VAL A 326 4.99 -8.12 -20.69
N ARG A 327 6.19 -8.27 -21.25
CA ARG A 327 6.46 -9.20 -22.36
C ARG A 327 7.95 -9.47 -22.52
N GLU A 328 8.27 -10.49 -23.28
CA GLU A 328 9.58 -10.71 -23.85
C GLU A 328 9.54 -10.39 -25.35
N LEU A 329 10.44 -9.55 -25.82
CA LEU A 329 10.56 -9.13 -27.22
C LEU A 329 12.03 -9.19 -27.63
N ASP A 330 12.35 -9.85 -28.74
CA ASP A 330 13.71 -10.00 -29.26
C ASP A 330 14.70 -10.59 -28.22
N GLY A 331 14.22 -11.47 -27.33
CA GLY A 331 15.01 -12.04 -26.22
C GLY A 331 15.27 -11.07 -25.06
N VAL A 332 14.61 -9.90 -25.02
CA VAL A 332 14.67 -8.90 -23.96
C VAL A 332 13.39 -8.94 -23.14
N LYS A 333 13.52 -9.02 -21.82
CA LYS A 333 12.38 -8.95 -20.89
C LYS A 333 12.09 -7.52 -20.49
N TRP A 334 10.82 -7.10 -20.64
CA TRP A 334 10.37 -5.75 -20.33
C TRP A 334 9.54 -5.75 -19.05
N TYR A 335 10.02 -5.01 -18.05
CA TYR A 335 9.40 -4.90 -16.74
C TYR A 335 8.79 -3.51 -16.50
N ASN A 336 7.56 -3.50 -16.02
CA ASN A 336 6.83 -2.30 -15.61
C ASN A 336 6.81 -2.22 -14.08
N ASP A 337 7.57 -1.29 -13.54
CA ASP A 337 7.55 -0.91 -12.13
C ASP A 337 7.18 0.57 -11.98
N SER A 338 6.17 1.00 -12.73
CA SER A 338 5.68 2.40 -12.68
C SER A 338 5.26 2.83 -11.27
N LYS A 339 4.92 1.90 -10.38
CA LYS A 339 4.63 2.12 -8.97
C LYS A 339 5.88 2.43 -8.13
N GLY A 340 7.08 2.28 -8.66
CA GLY A 340 8.36 2.71 -8.09
C GLY A 340 8.50 4.23 -8.08
N THR A 341 7.69 4.92 -7.25
CA THR A 341 7.57 6.38 -7.21
C THR A 341 8.49 7.02 -6.17
N ASN A 342 9.40 6.26 -5.57
CA ASN A 342 10.43 6.73 -4.63
C ASN A 342 11.74 5.96 -4.80
N VAL A 343 12.82 6.52 -4.27
CA VAL A 343 14.19 6.01 -4.38
C VAL A 343 14.32 4.59 -3.82
N ASP A 344 13.77 4.31 -2.63
CA ASP A 344 13.88 3.00 -1.98
C ASP A 344 13.18 1.88 -2.80
N SER A 345 12.01 2.16 -3.36
CA SER A 345 11.31 1.21 -4.23
C SER A 345 12.14 0.85 -5.47
N THR A 346 12.77 1.84 -6.10
CA THR A 346 13.60 1.63 -7.28
C THR A 346 14.92 0.91 -6.94
N ILE A 347 15.53 1.19 -5.78
CA ILE A 347 16.66 0.40 -5.29
C ILE A 347 16.30 -1.09 -5.20
N LYS A 348 15.16 -1.43 -4.64
CA LYS A 348 14.67 -2.82 -4.54
C LYS A 348 14.40 -3.44 -5.93
N ALA A 349 13.88 -2.64 -6.86
CA ALA A 349 13.69 -3.10 -8.22
C ALA A 349 15.02 -3.39 -8.92
N VAL A 350 16.02 -2.52 -8.77
CA VAL A 350 17.40 -2.76 -9.27
C VAL A 350 18.00 -4.02 -8.68
N GLN A 351 17.88 -4.24 -7.37
CA GLN A 351 18.36 -5.44 -6.68
C GLN A 351 17.70 -6.75 -7.15
N THR A 352 16.52 -6.64 -7.78
CA THR A 352 15.81 -7.82 -8.33
C THR A 352 16.39 -8.27 -9.67
N MET A 353 17.03 -7.38 -10.41
CA MET A 353 17.56 -7.71 -11.75
C MET A 353 18.75 -8.67 -11.66
N ARG A 354 18.72 -9.71 -12.50
CA ARG A 354 19.74 -10.77 -12.55
C ARG A 354 20.44 -10.86 -13.91
N ALA A 355 20.10 -9.96 -14.83
CA ALA A 355 20.67 -9.89 -16.17
C ALA A 355 20.97 -8.43 -16.52
N PRO A 356 21.81 -8.19 -17.56
CA PRO A 356 22.08 -6.83 -18.04
C PRO A 356 20.79 -6.03 -18.27
N THR A 357 20.67 -4.87 -17.65
CA THR A 357 19.40 -4.12 -17.60
C THR A 357 19.60 -2.67 -18.08
N VAL A 358 18.70 -2.22 -18.96
CA VAL A 358 18.47 -0.80 -19.24
C VAL A 358 17.43 -0.30 -18.26
N LEU A 359 17.78 0.69 -17.43
CA LEU A 359 16.93 1.25 -16.39
C LEU A 359 16.35 2.60 -16.82
N VAL A 360 15.03 2.77 -16.71
CA VAL A 360 14.36 4.04 -16.98
C VAL A 360 14.05 4.74 -15.67
N LEU A 361 14.54 5.97 -15.52
CA LEU A 361 14.37 6.86 -14.36
C LEU A 361 13.76 8.20 -14.76
N GLY A 362 13.08 8.84 -13.79
CA GLY A 362 12.61 10.22 -13.90
C GLY A 362 11.09 10.37 -13.79
N GLY A 363 10.68 11.61 -13.63
CA GLY A 363 9.27 12.01 -13.40
C GLY A 363 9.20 13.33 -12.65
N SER A 364 8.13 13.53 -11.86
CA SER A 364 7.92 14.76 -11.08
C SER A 364 8.85 14.87 -9.89
N ASP A 365 9.33 16.07 -9.61
CA ASP A 365 10.18 16.36 -8.46
C ASP A 365 9.39 16.32 -7.14
N LYS A 366 9.95 15.64 -6.14
CA LYS A 366 9.49 15.60 -4.75
C LYS A 366 10.56 16.10 -3.77
N HIS A 367 11.58 16.81 -4.30
CA HIS A 367 12.72 17.33 -3.53
C HIS A 367 13.46 16.21 -2.76
N VAL A 368 13.72 15.09 -3.43
CA VAL A 368 14.45 13.94 -2.88
C VAL A 368 15.86 13.85 -3.43
N PHE A 369 16.76 13.22 -2.68
CA PHE A 369 18.14 12.96 -3.10
C PHE A 369 18.26 11.58 -3.77
N PHE A 370 19.08 11.50 -4.83
CA PHE A 370 19.25 10.27 -5.61
C PHE A 370 20.60 9.56 -5.36
N ASP A 371 21.41 10.04 -4.42
CA ASP A 371 22.76 9.50 -4.15
C ASP A 371 22.75 8.03 -3.75
N ALA A 372 21.77 7.60 -2.96
CA ALA A 372 21.62 6.21 -2.55
C ALA A 372 21.30 5.30 -3.74
N LEU A 373 20.42 5.76 -4.66
CA LEU A 373 20.10 5.04 -5.88
C LEU A 373 21.30 4.96 -6.82
N ALA A 374 22.06 6.06 -6.99
CA ALA A 374 23.24 6.09 -7.83
C ALA A 374 24.30 5.07 -7.35
N ARG A 375 24.54 5.00 -6.04
CA ARG A 375 25.44 3.98 -5.45
C ARG A 375 24.94 2.56 -5.71
N GLU A 376 23.65 2.30 -5.56
CA GLU A 376 23.08 0.98 -5.79
C GLU A 376 23.16 0.55 -7.27
N ILE A 377 22.92 1.47 -8.19
CA ILE A 377 23.05 1.22 -9.64
C ILE A 377 24.47 0.71 -9.96
N ILE A 378 25.49 1.33 -9.39
CA ILE A 378 26.89 0.89 -9.57
C ILE A 378 27.13 -0.46 -8.88
N ALA A 379 26.71 -0.58 -7.62
CA ALA A 379 26.94 -1.77 -6.82
C ALA A 379 26.27 -3.03 -7.40
N SER A 380 25.12 -2.88 -8.03
CA SER A 380 24.38 -3.99 -8.65
C SER A 380 25.16 -4.66 -9.79
N GLY A 381 26.00 -3.90 -10.52
CA GLY A 381 26.72 -4.36 -11.72
C GLY A 381 25.82 -4.79 -12.90
N GLN A 382 24.49 -4.76 -12.71
CA GLN A 382 23.53 -5.20 -13.72
C GLN A 382 23.03 -4.05 -14.60
N ILE A 383 23.03 -2.82 -14.13
CA ILE A 383 22.53 -1.68 -14.90
C ILE A 383 23.59 -1.26 -15.91
N LYS A 384 23.30 -1.46 -17.19
CA LYS A 384 24.23 -1.16 -18.31
C LYS A 384 24.01 0.23 -18.90
N CYS A 385 22.79 0.75 -18.83
CA CYS A 385 22.47 2.10 -19.25
C CYS A 385 21.29 2.60 -18.43
N VAL A 386 21.29 3.88 -18.10
CA VAL A 386 20.17 4.60 -17.52
C VAL A 386 19.58 5.52 -18.58
N VAL A 387 18.29 5.40 -18.84
CA VAL A 387 17.52 6.31 -19.71
C VAL A 387 16.73 7.25 -18.82
N LEU A 388 17.00 8.53 -18.92
CA LEU A 388 16.35 9.59 -18.15
C LEU A 388 15.19 10.18 -18.94
N CYS A 389 13.99 10.27 -18.28
CA CYS A 389 12.80 10.83 -18.90
C CYS A 389 11.94 11.55 -17.84
N GLY A 390 11.66 12.83 -18.04
CA GLY A 390 10.83 13.64 -17.13
C GLY A 390 11.59 14.75 -16.40
N ALA A 391 10.87 15.51 -15.58
CA ALA A 391 11.35 16.77 -14.99
C ALA A 391 12.58 16.62 -14.06
N THR A 392 12.76 15.46 -13.43
CA THR A 392 13.88 15.17 -12.50
C THR A 392 15.13 14.65 -13.20
N ALA A 393 15.16 14.54 -14.54
CA ALA A 393 16.31 14.04 -15.29
C ALA A 393 17.63 14.75 -14.91
N PRO A 394 17.72 16.09 -14.81
CA PRO A 394 18.98 16.77 -14.48
C PRO A 394 19.49 16.44 -13.06
N GLN A 395 18.60 16.30 -12.06
CA GLN A 395 18.99 15.97 -10.69
C GLN A 395 19.53 14.54 -10.59
N ILE A 396 18.87 13.60 -11.29
CA ILE A 396 19.29 12.20 -11.32
C ILE A 396 20.63 12.06 -12.04
N GLU A 397 20.79 12.73 -13.18
CA GLU A 397 22.06 12.76 -13.92
C GLU A 397 23.21 13.27 -13.06
N SER A 398 22.99 14.39 -12.36
CA SER A 398 23.99 14.95 -11.45
C SER A 398 24.43 13.95 -10.38
N ALA A 399 23.49 13.23 -9.77
CA ALA A 399 23.79 12.22 -8.75
C ALA A 399 24.54 11.00 -9.34
N LEU A 400 24.16 10.55 -10.54
CA LEU A 400 24.84 9.45 -11.24
C LEU A 400 26.28 9.81 -11.62
N LEU A 401 26.51 10.99 -12.18
CA LEU A 401 27.83 11.49 -12.56
C LEU A 401 28.71 11.68 -11.33
N ALA A 402 28.19 12.24 -10.23
CA ALA A 402 28.90 12.40 -8.97
C ALA A 402 29.34 11.04 -8.38
N ALA A 403 28.55 9.99 -8.58
CA ALA A 403 28.88 8.63 -8.20
C ALA A 403 29.85 7.92 -9.18
N GLY A 404 30.14 8.53 -10.34
CA GLY A 404 31.02 7.96 -11.37
C GLY A 404 30.32 7.08 -12.43
N TYR A 405 28.98 7.14 -12.51
CA TYR A 405 28.21 6.42 -13.53
C TYR A 405 27.96 7.31 -14.75
N THR A 406 28.40 6.88 -15.94
CA THR A 406 28.40 7.71 -17.17
C THR A 406 27.56 7.14 -18.33
N ALA A 407 27.03 5.93 -18.22
CA ALA A 407 26.22 5.31 -19.27
C ALA A 407 24.77 5.84 -19.19
N ILE A 408 24.57 7.10 -19.57
CA ILE A 408 23.31 7.82 -19.42
C ILE A 408 22.84 8.28 -20.80
N GLU A 409 21.55 8.09 -21.06
CA GLU A 409 20.86 8.54 -22.27
C GLU A 409 19.59 9.30 -21.86
N HIS A 410 19.08 10.16 -22.77
CA HIS A 410 17.93 11.00 -22.52
C HIS A 410 16.82 10.77 -23.53
N ALA A 411 15.56 10.87 -23.06
CA ALA A 411 14.38 10.92 -23.90
C ALA A 411 13.38 11.94 -23.35
N GLU A 412 12.73 12.69 -24.20
CA GLU A 412 11.74 13.69 -23.76
C GLU A 412 10.38 13.04 -23.48
N LYS A 413 9.99 12.06 -24.29
CA LYS A 413 8.67 11.42 -24.24
C LYS A 413 8.77 9.90 -24.20
N TYR A 414 7.73 9.25 -23.67
CA TYR A 414 7.66 7.81 -23.50
C TYR A 414 7.79 6.99 -24.80
N PRO A 415 7.18 7.35 -25.95
CA PRO A 415 7.43 6.62 -27.21
C PRO A 415 8.91 6.61 -27.63
N GLU A 416 9.58 7.74 -27.46
CA GLU A 416 11.01 7.91 -27.75
C GLU A 416 11.87 7.09 -26.79
N MET A 417 11.55 7.14 -25.50
CA MET A 417 12.20 6.35 -24.45
C MET A 417 12.10 4.85 -24.73
N VAL A 418 10.92 4.35 -25.10
CA VAL A 418 10.73 2.91 -25.43
C VAL A 418 11.56 2.51 -26.66
N ALA A 419 11.55 3.34 -27.71
CA ALA A 419 12.36 3.08 -28.90
C ALA A 419 13.87 3.09 -28.59
N LEU A 420 14.31 4.00 -27.71
CA LEU A 420 15.70 4.09 -27.24
C LEU A 420 16.09 2.84 -26.43
N CYS A 421 15.27 2.44 -25.47
CA CYS A 421 15.49 1.23 -24.68
C CYS A 421 15.61 -0.02 -25.55
N ARG A 422 14.80 -0.15 -26.60
CA ARG A 422 14.89 -1.28 -27.56
C ARG A 422 16.25 -1.33 -28.26
N ARG A 423 16.82 -0.18 -28.61
CA ARG A 423 18.16 -0.13 -29.25
C ARG A 423 19.31 -0.44 -28.29
N LEU A 424 19.14 -0.09 -27.00
CA LEU A 424 20.19 -0.25 -25.99
C LEU A 424 20.18 -1.63 -25.34
N ALA A 425 19.03 -2.29 -25.27
CA ALA A 425 18.92 -3.61 -24.66
C ALA A 425 19.41 -4.71 -25.60
N ALA A 426 20.17 -5.66 -25.07
CA ALA A 426 20.68 -6.82 -25.79
C ALA A 426 19.85 -8.09 -25.44
N PRO A 427 19.78 -9.08 -26.36
CA PRO A 427 19.15 -10.37 -26.07
C PRO A 427 19.69 -11.01 -24.79
N GLY A 428 18.83 -11.58 -23.98
CA GLY A 428 19.15 -12.09 -22.63
C GLY A 428 19.16 -11.02 -21.54
N GLY A 429 18.95 -9.74 -21.89
CA GLY A 429 18.87 -8.63 -20.96
C GLY A 429 17.44 -8.22 -20.61
N ASN A 430 17.34 -7.10 -19.87
CA ASN A 430 16.09 -6.54 -19.41
C ASN A 430 15.96 -5.05 -19.76
N VAL A 431 14.73 -4.57 -19.88
CA VAL A 431 14.36 -3.15 -19.71
C VAL A 431 13.48 -3.04 -18.47
N LEU A 432 13.83 -2.15 -17.58
CA LEU A 432 13.09 -1.90 -16.34
C LEU A 432 12.63 -0.44 -16.28
N LEU A 433 11.32 -0.21 -16.37
CA LEU A 433 10.73 1.06 -16.00
C LEU A 433 10.55 1.09 -14.49
N SER A 434 11.41 1.79 -13.74
CA SER A 434 11.29 1.99 -12.28
C SER A 434 11.71 3.41 -11.93
N PRO A 435 10.80 4.39 -12.07
CA PRO A 435 11.12 5.80 -12.25
C PRO A 435 11.77 6.52 -11.06
N ALA A 436 11.69 6.00 -9.83
CA ALA A 436 12.08 6.65 -8.57
C ALA A 436 11.31 7.95 -8.25
N CYS A 437 10.40 8.37 -9.12
CA CYS A 437 9.69 9.65 -9.10
C CYS A 437 8.19 9.48 -9.31
N ALA A 438 7.38 10.42 -8.80
CA ALA A 438 5.97 10.50 -9.18
C ALA A 438 5.83 10.78 -10.69
N SER A 439 4.60 10.74 -11.21
CA SER A 439 4.32 10.77 -12.64
C SER A 439 3.62 12.06 -13.11
N PHE A 440 3.36 12.99 -12.19
CA PHE A 440 2.49 14.15 -12.42
C PHE A 440 3.02 15.20 -13.41
N ASP A 441 4.26 15.06 -13.88
CA ASP A 441 4.86 15.88 -14.93
C ASP A 441 4.33 15.54 -16.32
N GLN A 442 3.99 14.26 -16.58
CA GLN A 442 3.51 13.80 -17.88
C GLN A 442 2.21 12.99 -17.82
N PHE A 443 1.77 12.54 -16.64
CA PHE A 443 0.61 11.65 -16.46
C PHE A 443 -0.24 12.08 -15.26
N SER A 444 -1.50 11.66 -15.21
CA SER A 444 -2.40 11.90 -14.09
C SER A 444 -2.01 11.11 -12.81
N ASP A 445 -1.43 9.94 -13.01
CA ASP A 445 -1.04 9.01 -11.95
C ASP A 445 -0.04 7.96 -12.46
N TYR A 446 0.51 7.13 -11.56
CA TYR A 446 1.44 6.07 -11.93
C TYR A 446 0.77 4.94 -12.71
N GLU A 447 -0.52 4.70 -12.52
CA GLU A 447 -1.28 3.70 -13.27
C GLU A 447 -1.37 4.10 -14.75
N GLN A 448 -1.68 5.35 -15.04
CA GLN A 448 -1.69 5.85 -16.41
C GLN A 448 -0.31 5.72 -17.06
N ARG A 449 0.75 6.11 -16.35
CA ARG A 449 2.13 5.94 -16.82
C ARG A 449 2.44 4.49 -17.17
N GLY A 450 2.08 3.57 -16.29
CA GLY A 450 2.30 2.14 -16.49
C GLY A 450 1.46 1.55 -17.63
N ARG A 451 0.18 1.96 -17.78
CA ARG A 451 -0.67 1.54 -18.91
C ARG A 451 -0.15 2.02 -20.25
N ILE A 452 0.29 3.28 -20.35
CA ILE A 452 0.88 3.82 -21.57
C ILE A 452 2.18 3.10 -21.92
N PHE A 453 3.04 2.82 -20.95
CA PHE A 453 4.23 2.01 -21.18
C PHE A 453 3.88 0.62 -21.74
N LYS A 454 2.91 -0.08 -21.17
CA LYS A 454 2.44 -1.39 -21.66
C LYS A 454 1.85 -1.29 -23.07
N GLN A 455 1.07 -0.25 -23.36
CA GLN A 455 0.51 -0.02 -24.69
C GLN A 455 1.61 0.17 -25.73
N LEU A 456 2.59 1.04 -25.47
CA LEU A 456 3.73 1.27 -26.36
C LEU A 456 4.52 -0.02 -26.63
N LEU A 457 4.70 -0.84 -25.59
CA LEU A 457 5.37 -2.15 -25.77
C LEU A 457 4.56 -3.09 -26.66
N ASN A 458 3.24 -3.12 -26.53
CA ASN A 458 2.39 -3.99 -27.37
C ASN A 458 2.34 -3.54 -28.83
N GLU A 459 2.59 -2.26 -29.12
CA GLU A 459 2.66 -1.69 -30.46
C GLU A 459 4.01 -1.96 -31.14
N LEU A 460 5.07 -2.36 -30.40
CA LEU A 460 6.34 -2.78 -30.98
C LEU A 460 6.17 -4.11 -31.73
N GLN A 461 6.60 -4.12 -32.98
CA GLN A 461 6.63 -5.32 -33.84
C GLN A 461 7.95 -6.08 -33.65
#